data_06e5a8d76f0abb457b7563d1ce8a718f
#
_entry.id   06e5a8d76f0abb457b7563d1ce8a718f
#
_cell.length_a   1.000
_cell.length_b   1.000
_cell.length_c   1.000
_cell.angle_alpha   90.00
_cell.angle_beta   90.00
_cell.angle_gamma   90.00
#
_symmetry.space_group_name_H-M   'P 1'
#
loop_
_entity.id
_entity.type
_entity.pdbx_description
1 polymer ?
#
loop_
_entity_poly.entity_id
_entity_poly.type
_entity_poly.pdbx_seq_one_letter_code
_entity_poly.pdbx_strand_id
1 'polypeptide(L)'
;MSFIKLFEHIRHEDMIVKHKINKLEIDFLVNLQKELNTQTNDGNAQPIYWGVMDYKRYYNDNGIPILCNASEQITLESNKDIADYIKDELNIYVHEYDNYNITVIETLESDEKDNAIINQHIQNNDDEMLIGMNDYLEFLKEYESEWELRYYEDVSYIVPNLVFLTRQSAEDYLKAKSYHHSDNAHTYAMTALYNPIVERLWEILREVDFSKIESEE
;
A
#
# COMPACT_ATOMS: atom_id res chain seq x y z
N MET A 1 -39.04 -18.30 -2.69
CA MET A 1 -39.85 -17.10 -2.43
C MET A 1 -38.98 -15.89 -2.81
N SER A 2 -39.37 -15.15 -3.86
CA SER A 2 -38.53 -14.06 -4.39
C SER A 2 -38.51 -12.90 -3.40
N PHE A 3 -37.33 -12.30 -3.19
CA PHE A 3 -37.13 -11.09 -2.36
C PHE A 3 -38.08 -9.94 -2.72
N ILE A 4 -38.53 -9.88 -3.96
CA ILE A 4 -39.50 -8.88 -4.45
C ILE A 4 -40.86 -9.01 -3.76
N LYS A 5 -41.32 -10.23 -3.40
CA LYS A 5 -42.62 -10.43 -2.70
C LYS A 5 -42.58 -10.05 -1.22
N LEU A 6 -41.39 -9.93 -0.62
CA LEU A 6 -41.28 -9.50 0.78
C LEU A 6 -41.53 -7.99 0.95
N PHE A 7 -41.21 -7.19 -0.07
CA PHE A 7 -41.42 -5.73 -0.07
C PHE A 7 -42.87 -5.33 -0.41
N GLU A 8 -43.64 -6.16 -1.12
CA GLU A 8 -45.03 -5.86 -1.46
C GLU A 8 -46.01 -6.02 -0.27
N HIS A 9 -45.57 -6.63 0.84
CA HIS A 9 -46.44 -6.88 2.01
C HIS A 9 -46.22 -5.92 3.18
N ILE A 10 -45.28 -5.01 3.08
CA ILE A 10 -45.12 -3.88 4.01
C ILE A 10 -46.08 -2.81 3.55
N ARG A 11 -47.28 -2.78 4.10
CA ARG A 11 -48.20 -1.66 3.87
C ARG A 11 -47.56 -0.38 4.32
N HIS A 12 -47.46 0.56 3.40
CA HIS A 12 -46.80 1.87 3.53
C HIS A 12 -47.32 2.73 4.70
N GLU A 13 -48.36 2.33 5.39
CA GLU A 13 -49.05 3.14 6.40
C GLU A 13 -48.64 2.87 7.85
N ASP A 14 -47.99 1.74 8.14
CA ASP A 14 -47.76 1.32 9.55
C ASP A 14 -46.28 1.45 10.03
N MET A 15 -45.36 1.90 9.20
CA MET A 15 -43.94 2.10 9.61
C MET A 15 -43.37 3.42 9.13
N ILE A 16 -44.12 4.49 9.25
CA ILE A 16 -43.48 5.81 9.33
C ILE A 16 -43.00 5.98 10.78
N VAL A 17 -41.90 5.33 11.13
CA VAL A 17 -41.04 5.89 12.19
C VAL A 17 -40.66 7.23 11.65
N LYS A 18 -41.33 8.30 12.07
CA LYS A 18 -40.92 9.68 11.78
C LYS A 18 -39.61 9.86 12.51
N HIS A 19 -38.51 9.47 11.84
CA HIS A 19 -37.20 9.85 12.32
C HIS A 19 -37.14 11.37 12.16
N LYS A 20 -37.06 12.05 13.28
CA LYS A 20 -36.92 13.51 13.33
C LYS A 20 -35.47 13.81 13.03
N ILE A 21 -35.20 14.36 11.85
CA ILE A 21 -33.87 14.75 11.45
C ILE A 21 -33.48 16.01 12.24
N ASN A 22 -32.40 15.92 13.01
CA ASN A 22 -31.84 17.04 13.71
C ASN A 22 -30.87 17.85 12.83
N LYS A 23 -30.48 19.02 13.30
CA LYS A 23 -29.61 19.91 12.54
C LYS A 23 -28.24 19.28 12.20
N LEU A 24 -27.64 18.49 13.09
CA LEU A 24 -26.36 17.84 12.86
C LEU A 24 -26.44 16.81 11.72
N GLU A 25 -27.57 16.09 11.61
CA GLU A 25 -27.81 15.16 10.52
C GLU A 25 -28.01 15.86 9.18
N ILE A 26 -28.71 17.02 9.18
CA ILE A 26 -28.84 17.86 7.98
C ILE A 26 -27.46 18.39 7.56
N ASP A 27 -26.67 18.94 8.46
CA ASP A 27 -25.34 19.45 8.18
C ASP A 27 -24.43 18.32 7.65
N PHE A 28 -24.54 17.12 8.19
CA PHE A 28 -23.84 15.93 7.67
C PHE A 28 -24.24 15.61 6.22
N LEU A 29 -25.55 15.58 5.90
CA LEU A 29 -26.03 15.28 4.54
C LEU A 29 -25.60 16.36 3.52
N VAL A 30 -25.64 17.64 3.91
CA VAL A 30 -25.17 18.75 3.07
C VAL A 30 -23.66 18.62 2.80
N ASN A 31 -22.86 18.31 3.80
CA ASN A 31 -21.42 18.12 3.62
C ASN A 31 -21.12 16.88 2.75
N LEU A 32 -21.79 15.76 3.02
CA LEU A 32 -21.67 14.56 2.19
C LEU A 32 -22.00 14.83 0.72
N GLN A 33 -23.11 15.54 0.46
CA GLN A 33 -23.51 15.92 -0.90
C GLN A 33 -22.45 16.77 -1.58
N LYS A 34 -21.87 17.75 -0.86
CA LYS A 34 -20.80 18.57 -1.38
C LYS A 34 -19.59 17.72 -1.78
N GLU A 35 -19.16 16.78 -0.93
CA GLU A 35 -18.06 15.86 -1.24
C GLU A 35 -18.37 14.99 -2.45
N LEU A 36 -19.55 14.36 -2.52
CA LEU A 36 -19.98 13.53 -3.66
C LEU A 36 -20.00 14.29 -4.98
N ASN A 37 -20.32 15.58 -4.97
CA ASN A 37 -20.37 16.40 -6.16
C ASN A 37 -19.00 16.98 -6.59
N THR A 38 -18.02 17.01 -5.70
CA THR A 38 -16.71 17.63 -5.95
C THR A 38 -15.55 16.63 -6.01
N GLN A 39 -15.73 15.40 -5.49
CA GLN A 39 -14.68 14.38 -5.54
C GLN A 39 -14.34 13.96 -6.98
N THR A 40 -13.10 13.55 -7.20
CA THR A 40 -12.70 12.92 -8.45
C THR A 40 -13.42 11.57 -8.62
N ASN A 41 -13.59 11.15 -9.86
CA ASN A 41 -14.11 9.83 -10.18
C ASN A 41 -13.02 8.84 -10.63
N ASP A 42 -11.75 9.27 -10.64
CA ASP A 42 -10.60 8.50 -11.14
C ASP A 42 -10.86 7.81 -12.51
N GLY A 43 -11.64 8.48 -13.37
CA GLY A 43 -12.03 7.95 -14.68
C GLY A 43 -13.13 6.87 -14.65
N ASN A 44 -13.69 6.54 -13.48
CA ASN A 44 -14.74 5.55 -13.34
C ASN A 44 -16.13 6.14 -13.59
N ALA A 45 -17.07 5.30 -14.04
CA ALA A 45 -18.46 5.66 -14.18
C ALA A 45 -19.15 5.70 -12.81
N GLN A 46 -20.11 6.61 -12.66
CA GLN A 46 -20.93 6.70 -11.45
C GLN A 46 -22.08 5.66 -11.45
N PRO A 47 -22.57 5.23 -10.27
CA PRO A 47 -22.16 5.62 -8.92
C PRO A 47 -20.83 5.04 -8.52
N ILE A 48 -20.05 5.82 -7.74
CA ILE A 48 -18.71 5.44 -7.28
C ILE A 48 -18.75 5.21 -5.77
N TYR A 49 -17.99 4.24 -5.33
CA TYR A 49 -17.63 4.09 -3.93
C TYR A 49 -16.12 3.79 -3.83
N TRP A 50 -15.56 4.04 -2.67
CA TRP A 50 -14.13 3.91 -2.46
C TRP A 50 -13.85 2.71 -1.55
N GLY A 51 -12.84 1.95 -1.94
CA GLY A 51 -12.25 0.91 -1.12
C GLY A 51 -10.79 1.23 -0.81
N VAL A 52 -10.16 0.32 -0.12
CA VAL A 52 -8.71 0.30 0.09
C VAL A 52 -8.14 -0.85 -0.70
N MET A 53 -7.20 -0.56 -1.59
CA MET A 53 -6.36 -1.56 -2.22
C MET A 53 -5.09 -1.70 -1.38
N ASP A 54 -4.76 -2.91 -1.02
CA ASP A 54 -3.60 -3.25 -0.20
C ASP A 54 -2.82 -4.38 -0.86
N TYR A 55 -1.62 -4.68 -0.37
CA TYR A 55 -0.72 -5.66 -0.94
C TYR A 55 -0.32 -6.69 0.11
N LYS A 56 -0.27 -7.94 -0.33
CA LYS A 56 0.21 -9.03 0.49
C LYS A 56 1.36 -9.74 -0.20
N ARG A 57 2.45 -9.87 0.52
CA ARG A 57 3.64 -10.56 0.03
C ARG A 57 3.45 -12.07 0.11
N TYR A 58 3.72 -12.73 -1.01
CA TYR A 58 3.76 -14.18 -1.13
C TYR A 58 5.14 -14.61 -1.58
N TYR A 59 5.73 -15.54 -0.85
CA TYR A 59 6.99 -16.15 -1.25
C TYR A 59 6.71 -17.28 -2.24
N ASN A 60 7.45 -17.31 -3.33
CA ASN A 60 7.31 -18.29 -4.41
C ASN A 60 8.69 -18.59 -5.05
N ASP A 61 8.72 -19.40 -6.12
CA ASP A 61 9.97 -19.76 -6.80
C ASP A 61 10.32 -18.81 -7.97
N ASN A 62 9.47 -17.85 -8.30
CA ASN A 62 9.59 -16.98 -9.47
C ASN A 62 9.04 -15.59 -9.16
N GLY A 63 9.78 -14.74 -8.55
CA GLY A 63 9.35 -13.40 -8.19
C GLY A 63 10.51 -12.42 -8.15
N ILE A 64 10.35 -11.39 -7.33
CA ILE A 64 11.44 -10.46 -7.04
C ILE A 64 12.41 -11.15 -6.08
N PRO A 65 13.70 -11.26 -6.41
CA PRO A 65 14.69 -11.91 -5.56
C PRO A 65 15.01 -11.02 -4.34
N ILE A 66 15.19 -11.67 -3.19
CA ILE A 66 15.65 -11.05 -1.94
C ILE A 66 16.58 -12.00 -1.19
N LEU A 67 17.50 -11.44 -0.44
CA LEU A 67 18.37 -12.20 0.48
C LEU A 67 17.78 -12.15 1.89
N CYS A 68 17.67 -13.32 2.51
CA CYS A 68 17.13 -13.47 3.86
C CYS A 68 18.13 -14.21 4.76
N ASN A 69 18.34 -13.68 5.96
CA ASN A 69 18.96 -14.44 7.05
C ASN A 69 17.87 -14.73 8.11
N ALA A 70 17.46 -15.99 8.20
CA ALA A 70 16.34 -16.39 9.04
C ALA A 70 16.68 -16.34 10.53
N SER A 71 17.94 -16.54 10.91
CA SER A 71 18.40 -16.51 12.31
C SER A 71 18.38 -15.11 12.89
N GLU A 72 18.73 -14.12 12.08
CA GLU A 72 18.78 -12.71 12.48
C GLU A 72 17.52 -11.92 12.13
N GLN A 73 16.60 -12.52 11.38
CA GLN A 73 15.38 -11.89 10.87
C GLN A 73 15.68 -10.67 9.95
N ILE A 74 16.80 -10.76 9.21
CA ILE A 74 17.22 -9.73 8.27
C ILE A 74 16.72 -10.07 6.88
N THR A 75 16.29 -9.05 6.13
CA THR A 75 15.90 -9.14 4.72
C THR A 75 16.52 -7.97 3.95
N LEU A 76 17.25 -8.28 2.87
CA LEU A 76 17.89 -7.30 2.00
C LEU A 76 17.20 -7.36 0.62
N GLU A 77 16.51 -6.27 0.26
CA GLU A 77 15.64 -6.21 -0.92
C GLU A 77 16.26 -5.42 -2.10
N SER A 78 17.28 -4.64 -1.84
CA SER A 78 17.95 -3.81 -2.85
C SER A 78 19.46 -3.86 -2.71
N ASN A 79 20.16 -3.47 -3.79
CA ASN A 79 21.63 -3.32 -3.74
C ASN A 79 22.07 -2.34 -2.66
N LYS A 80 21.27 -1.32 -2.39
CA LYS A 80 21.54 -0.39 -1.30
C LYS A 80 21.52 -1.09 0.05
N ASP A 81 20.48 -1.89 0.33
CA ASP A 81 20.39 -2.60 1.60
C ASP A 81 21.54 -3.58 1.79
N ILE A 82 21.95 -4.27 0.70
CA ILE A 82 23.08 -5.20 0.69
C ILE A 82 24.40 -4.45 0.93
N ALA A 83 24.61 -3.32 0.24
CA ALA A 83 25.81 -2.50 0.40
C ALA A 83 25.91 -1.90 1.80
N ASP A 84 24.78 -1.41 2.35
CA ASP A 84 24.71 -0.90 3.72
C ASP A 84 25.01 -2.02 4.74
N TYR A 85 24.48 -3.23 4.55
CA TYR A 85 24.75 -4.38 5.41
C TYR A 85 26.23 -4.80 5.36
N ILE A 86 26.82 -4.93 4.17
CA ILE A 86 28.26 -5.27 4.00
C ILE A 86 29.13 -4.25 4.71
N LYS A 87 28.80 -2.98 4.59
CA LYS A 87 29.57 -1.89 5.19
C LYS A 87 29.41 -1.79 6.70
N ASP A 88 28.18 -1.88 7.19
CA ASP A 88 27.86 -1.54 8.59
C ASP A 88 27.97 -2.76 9.51
N GLU A 89 27.60 -3.96 9.05
CA GLU A 89 27.60 -5.19 9.84
C GLU A 89 28.88 -6.01 9.61
N LEU A 90 29.34 -6.14 8.35
CA LEU A 90 30.58 -6.86 8.07
C LEU A 90 31.82 -5.98 8.17
N ASN A 91 31.66 -4.66 8.29
CA ASN A 91 32.74 -3.68 8.35
C ASN A 91 33.70 -3.74 7.14
N ILE A 92 33.14 -4.04 5.96
CA ILE A 92 33.86 -4.12 4.70
C ILE A 92 33.65 -2.83 3.92
N TYR A 93 34.71 -2.32 3.28
CA TYR A 93 34.60 -1.10 2.51
C TYR A 93 33.87 -1.31 1.19
N VAL A 94 32.72 -0.64 1.01
CA VAL A 94 31.98 -0.59 -0.24
C VAL A 94 32.44 0.64 -1.03
N HIS A 95 33.16 0.41 -2.14
CA HIS A 95 33.68 1.49 -2.99
C HIS A 95 32.55 2.18 -3.76
N GLU A 96 31.73 1.39 -4.44
CA GLU A 96 30.56 1.89 -5.18
C GLU A 96 29.48 0.82 -5.26
N TYR A 97 28.25 1.25 -5.47
CA TYR A 97 27.13 0.36 -5.84
C TYR A 97 26.18 1.07 -6.79
N ASP A 98 25.57 0.30 -7.66
CA ASP A 98 24.50 0.75 -8.54
C ASP A 98 23.32 -0.24 -8.51
N ASN A 99 22.41 -0.20 -9.51
CA ASN A 99 21.26 -1.10 -9.58
C ASN A 99 21.63 -2.55 -9.91
N TYR A 100 22.88 -2.84 -10.28
CA TYR A 100 23.32 -4.14 -10.78
C TYR A 100 24.53 -4.70 -10.06
N ASN A 101 25.40 -3.86 -9.53
CA ASN A 101 26.71 -4.24 -9.01
C ASN A 101 26.99 -3.61 -7.65
N ILE A 102 27.79 -4.31 -6.85
CA ILE A 102 28.43 -3.80 -5.63
C ILE A 102 29.92 -4.10 -5.73
N THR A 103 30.77 -3.07 -5.58
CA THR A 103 32.21 -3.24 -5.55
C THR A 103 32.71 -3.11 -4.13
N VAL A 104 33.33 -4.13 -3.61
CA VAL A 104 33.87 -4.20 -2.25
C VAL A 104 35.39 -4.28 -2.25
N ILE A 105 36.03 -3.78 -1.18
CA ILE A 105 37.46 -3.91 -0.92
C ILE A 105 37.63 -4.45 0.49
N GLU A 106 37.88 -5.75 0.60
CA GLU A 106 37.95 -6.43 1.90
C GLU A 106 39.17 -6.08 2.74
N THR A 107 40.26 -5.72 2.09
CA THR A 107 41.54 -5.46 2.76
C THR A 107 41.68 -4.02 3.26
N LEU A 108 40.72 -3.15 2.98
CA LEU A 108 40.74 -1.76 3.40
C LEU A 108 40.14 -1.59 4.78
N GLU A 109 40.92 -1.12 5.76
CA GLU A 109 40.41 -0.80 7.08
C GLU A 109 39.37 0.33 7.00
N SER A 110 38.34 0.28 7.82
CA SER A 110 37.18 1.22 7.78
C SER A 110 37.57 2.71 7.93
N ASP A 111 38.69 2.99 8.51
CA ASP A 111 39.21 4.34 8.75
C ASP A 111 40.04 4.89 7.56
N GLU A 112 40.45 4.04 6.62
CA GLU A 112 41.25 4.39 5.47
C GLU A 112 40.35 4.85 4.31
N LYS A 113 39.95 6.13 4.36
CA LYS A 113 39.13 6.78 3.31
C LYS A 113 39.92 7.66 2.34
N ASP A 114 41.22 7.49 2.28
CA ASP A 114 42.08 8.25 1.36
C ASP A 114 41.91 7.73 -0.07
N ASN A 115 41.48 8.60 -0.98
CA ASN A 115 41.34 8.27 -2.39
C ASN A 115 42.59 7.68 -3.05
N ALA A 116 43.79 8.01 -2.55
CA ALA A 116 45.04 7.47 -3.06
C ALA A 116 45.21 5.99 -2.69
N ILE A 117 44.81 5.60 -1.47
CA ILE A 117 44.82 4.20 -0.99
C ILE A 117 43.80 3.38 -1.75
N ILE A 118 42.57 3.89 -1.87
CA ILE A 118 41.49 3.24 -2.64
C ILE A 118 41.92 2.99 -4.09
N ASN A 119 42.49 4.02 -4.76
CA ASN A 119 43.02 3.87 -6.13
C ASN A 119 44.15 2.86 -6.25
N GLN A 120 44.97 2.70 -5.21
CA GLN A 120 45.99 1.68 -5.18
C GLN A 120 45.43 0.27 -5.10
N HIS A 121 44.40 0.04 -4.27
CA HIS A 121 43.70 -1.25 -4.18
C HIS A 121 43.02 -1.61 -5.52
N ILE A 122 42.31 -0.69 -6.14
CA ILE A 122 41.68 -0.89 -7.45
C ILE A 122 42.76 -1.20 -8.52
N GLN A 123 43.92 -0.53 -8.52
CA GLN A 123 45.02 -0.82 -9.45
C GLN A 123 45.69 -2.17 -9.22
N ASN A 124 45.67 -2.66 -7.99
CA ASN A 124 46.22 -3.99 -7.63
C ASN A 124 45.20 -5.12 -7.90
N ASN A 125 43.96 -4.83 -8.28
CA ASN A 125 42.80 -5.76 -8.36
C ASN A 125 42.52 -6.43 -7.01
N ASP A 126 42.61 -5.66 -5.93
CA ASP A 126 42.21 -6.08 -4.58
C ASP A 126 40.70 -5.83 -4.33
N ASP A 127 39.99 -5.30 -5.37
CA ASP A 127 38.54 -5.10 -5.37
C ASP A 127 37.82 -6.32 -5.93
N GLU A 128 36.68 -6.63 -5.34
CA GLU A 128 35.78 -7.65 -5.81
C GLU A 128 34.47 -6.99 -6.32
N MET A 129 34.06 -7.33 -7.53
CA MET A 129 32.81 -6.88 -8.12
C MET A 129 31.77 -7.98 -8.04
N LEU A 130 30.75 -7.76 -7.18
CA LEU A 130 29.64 -8.66 -7.01
C LEU A 130 28.51 -8.29 -7.99
N ILE A 131 28.04 -9.23 -8.80
CA ILE A 131 27.07 -9.01 -9.86
C ILE A 131 25.81 -9.85 -9.63
N GLY A 132 24.77 -9.20 -9.08
CA GLY A 132 23.48 -9.81 -8.89
C GLY A 132 23.38 -10.69 -7.64
N MET A 133 22.17 -11.18 -7.39
CA MET A 133 21.79 -11.79 -6.13
C MET A 133 22.53 -13.09 -5.79
N ASN A 134 23.02 -13.84 -6.79
CA ASN A 134 23.77 -15.06 -6.52
C ASN A 134 25.17 -14.77 -6.00
N ASP A 135 25.86 -13.78 -6.59
CA ASP A 135 27.18 -13.37 -6.12
C ASP A 135 27.07 -12.76 -4.71
N TYR A 136 26.04 -11.94 -4.47
CA TYR A 136 25.76 -11.40 -3.12
C TYR A 136 25.51 -12.51 -2.10
N LEU A 137 24.75 -13.55 -2.50
CA LEU A 137 24.49 -14.69 -1.64
C LEU A 137 25.78 -15.47 -1.32
N GLU A 138 26.60 -15.74 -2.32
CA GLU A 138 27.88 -16.45 -2.14
C GLU A 138 28.81 -15.65 -1.25
N PHE A 139 28.97 -14.38 -1.49
CA PHE A 139 29.75 -13.47 -0.67
C PHE A 139 29.28 -13.43 0.79
N LEU A 140 28.00 -13.20 1.03
CA LEU A 140 27.46 -13.14 2.39
C LEU A 140 27.59 -14.50 3.13
N LYS A 141 27.51 -15.62 2.43
CA LYS A 141 27.70 -16.96 3.01
C LYS A 141 29.11 -17.25 3.48
N GLU A 142 30.10 -16.54 3.01
CA GLU A 142 31.47 -16.65 3.50
C GLU A 142 31.60 -16.14 4.95
N TYR A 143 30.76 -15.16 5.32
CA TYR A 143 30.72 -14.61 6.68
C TYR A 143 29.68 -15.31 7.54
N GLU A 144 28.51 -15.62 6.98
CA GLU A 144 27.38 -16.26 7.69
C GLU A 144 26.66 -17.26 6.79
N SER A 145 26.70 -18.52 7.15
CA SER A 145 26.17 -19.63 6.32
C SER A 145 24.64 -19.64 6.17
N GLU A 146 23.90 -18.86 6.95
CA GLU A 146 22.43 -18.91 7.05
C GLU A 146 21.69 -18.00 6.07
N TRP A 147 22.41 -17.34 5.16
CA TRP A 147 21.80 -16.57 4.11
C TRP A 147 21.15 -17.45 3.05
N GLU A 148 19.94 -17.05 2.62
CA GLU A 148 19.17 -17.74 1.59
C GLU A 148 18.65 -16.74 0.55
N LEU A 149 18.66 -17.14 -0.71
CA LEU A 149 17.95 -16.43 -1.79
C LEU A 149 16.50 -16.90 -1.80
N ARG A 150 15.58 -15.97 -1.65
CA ARG A 150 14.13 -16.18 -1.75
C ARG A 150 13.55 -15.28 -2.83
N TYR A 151 12.35 -15.61 -3.27
CA TYR A 151 11.62 -14.79 -4.23
C TYR A 151 10.25 -14.47 -3.66
N TYR A 152 9.74 -13.26 -3.98
CA TYR A 152 8.41 -12.86 -3.55
C TYR A 152 7.65 -12.15 -4.67
N GLU A 153 6.34 -12.11 -4.51
CA GLU A 153 5.40 -11.34 -5.31
C GLU A 153 4.45 -10.60 -4.39
N ASP A 154 4.28 -9.30 -4.60
CA ASP A 154 3.28 -8.51 -3.89
C ASP A 154 1.98 -8.50 -4.69
N VAL A 155 0.97 -9.22 -4.20
CA VAL A 155 -0.34 -9.35 -4.81
C VAL A 155 -1.30 -8.33 -4.24
N SER A 156 -1.85 -7.48 -5.11
CA SER A 156 -2.86 -6.51 -4.72
C SER A 156 -4.21 -7.16 -4.43
N TYR A 157 -4.92 -6.66 -3.42
CA TYR A 157 -6.28 -7.07 -3.12
C TYR A 157 -7.10 -5.90 -2.57
N ILE A 158 -8.42 -5.96 -2.74
CA ILE A 158 -9.32 -5.02 -2.08
C ILE A 158 -9.55 -5.49 -0.65
N VAL A 159 -9.28 -4.63 0.33
CA VAL A 159 -9.51 -4.94 1.74
C VAL A 159 -11.00 -5.20 1.95
N PRO A 160 -11.38 -6.40 2.43
CA PRO A 160 -12.77 -6.78 2.54
C PRO A 160 -13.50 -5.97 3.62
N ASN A 161 -14.80 -5.75 3.42
CA ASN A 161 -15.70 -5.07 4.35
C ASN A 161 -15.36 -3.57 4.59
N LEU A 162 -14.52 -2.96 3.76
CA LEU A 162 -14.26 -1.54 3.77
C LEU A 162 -14.88 -0.88 2.52
N VAL A 163 -15.91 -0.06 2.76
CA VAL A 163 -16.58 0.71 1.71
C VAL A 163 -16.83 2.12 2.22
N PHE A 164 -16.41 3.09 1.43
CA PHE A 164 -16.57 4.52 1.73
C PHE A 164 -17.34 5.20 0.60
N LEU A 165 -18.23 6.12 0.93
CA LEU A 165 -18.97 6.90 -0.08
C LEU A 165 -18.10 8.00 -0.68
N THR A 166 -17.11 8.49 0.06
CA THR A 166 -16.23 9.56 -0.39
C THR A 166 -14.78 9.13 -0.35
N ARG A 167 -13.97 9.69 -1.26
CA ARG A 167 -12.52 9.51 -1.28
C ARG A 167 -11.89 9.99 0.01
N GLN A 168 -12.32 11.16 0.50
CA GLN A 168 -11.78 11.75 1.73
C GLN A 168 -11.92 10.79 2.92
N SER A 169 -13.10 10.18 3.08
CA SER A 169 -13.32 9.20 4.16
C SER A 169 -12.40 7.99 4.06
N ALA A 170 -12.11 7.51 2.84
CA ALA A 170 -11.17 6.41 2.63
C ALA A 170 -9.71 6.82 2.93
N GLU A 171 -9.30 8.04 2.54
CA GLU A 171 -7.98 8.58 2.85
C GLU A 171 -7.78 8.81 4.34
N ASP A 172 -8.79 9.34 5.03
CA ASP A 172 -8.77 9.54 6.48
C ASP A 172 -8.65 8.21 7.23
N TYR A 173 -9.35 7.18 6.75
CA TYR A 173 -9.23 5.83 7.29
C TYR A 173 -7.80 5.30 7.12
N LEU A 174 -7.22 5.35 5.91
CA LEU A 174 -5.85 4.89 5.66
C LEU A 174 -4.84 5.61 6.54
N LYS A 175 -4.97 6.93 6.67
CA LYS A 175 -4.09 7.72 7.54
C LYS A 175 -4.20 7.30 9.00
N ALA A 176 -5.41 7.03 9.48
CA ALA A 176 -5.65 6.64 10.88
C ALA A 176 -5.26 5.19 11.19
N LYS A 177 -5.20 4.33 10.17
CA LYS A 177 -5.00 2.88 10.30
C LYS A 177 -3.82 2.35 9.49
N SER A 178 -2.88 3.22 9.11
CA SER A 178 -1.71 2.87 8.29
C SER A 178 -0.92 1.68 8.83
N TYR A 179 -0.84 1.52 10.15
CA TYR A 179 -0.15 0.41 10.81
C TYR A 179 -0.78 -0.99 10.58
N HIS A 180 -1.95 -1.07 9.95
CA HIS A 180 -2.59 -2.33 9.57
C HIS A 180 -2.45 -2.66 8.08
N HIS A 181 -1.82 -1.78 7.33
CA HIS A 181 -1.72 -1.86 5.87
C HIS A 181 -0.26 -1.82 5.43
N SER A 182 0.00 -2.28 4.22
CA SER A 182 1.32 -2.13 3.59
C SER A 182 1.59 -0.65 3.26
N ASP A 183 2.87 -0.29 3.11
CA ASP A 183 3.27 1.07 2.75
C ASP A 183 2.73 1.52 1.38
N ASN A 184 2.40 0.56 0.52
CA ASN A 184 1.83 0.78 -0.81
C ASN A 184 0.29 0.84 -0.81
N ALA A 185 -0.37 0.66 0.33
CA ALA A 185 -1.82 0.70 0.39
C ALA A 185 -2.36 2.08 -0.02
N HIS A 186 -3.41 2.08 -0.82
CA HIS A 186 -4.00 3.31 -1.34
C HIS A 186 -5.52 3.19 -1.52
N THR A 187 -6.17 4.34 -1.69
CA THR A 187 -7.60 4.39 -2.00
C THR A 187 -7.85 3.94 -3.44
N TYR A 188 -8.91 3.17 -3.63
CA TYR A 188 -9.27 2.62 -4.93
C TYR A 188 -10.74 2.90 -5.24
N ALA A 189 -11.01 3.55 -6.38
CA ALA A 189 -12.35 3.85 -6.84
C ALA A 189 -13.00 2.62 -7.48
N MET A 190 -14.18 2.27 -7.02
CA MET A 190 -14.99 1.18 -7.55
C MET A 190 -16.33 1.71 -8.04
N THR A 191 -16.92 1.08 -9.05
CA THR A 191 -18.23 1.46 -9.58
C THR A 191 -19.30 0.42 -9.20
N ALA A 192 -20.51 0.89 -8.90
CA ALA A 192 -21.69 0.06 -8.65
C ALA A 192 -22.64 0.03 -9.86
N LEU A 193 -22.11 0.06 -11.07
CA LEU A 193 -22.90 -0.03 -12.30
C LEU A 193 -23.84 -1.23 -12.28
N TYR A 194 -25.00 -1.08 -12.90
CA TYR A 194 -26.05 -2.09 -13.00
C TYR A 194 -26.70 -2.48 -11.66
N ASN A 195 -26.59 -1.61 -10.64
CA ASN A 195 -27.34 -1.75 -9.41
C ASN A 195 -28.35 -0.61 -9.27
N PRO A 196 -29.61 -0.79 -9.73
CA PRO A 196 -30.60 0.30 -9.78
C PRO A 196 -30.91 0.92 -8.41
N ILE A 197 -30.74 0.17 -7.34
CA ILE A 197 -30.98 0.67 -5.98
C ILE A 197 -29.85 1.63 -5.58
N VAL A 198 -28.60 1.27 -5.86
CA VAL A 198 -27.44 2.12 -5.57
C VAL A 198 -27.44 3.34 -6.47
N GLU A 199 -27.75 3.18 -7.76
CA GLU A 199 -27.89 4.31 -8.71
C GLU A 199 -28.93 5.31 -8.21
N ARG A 200 -30.11 4.82 -7.79
CA ARG A 200 -31.18 5.69 -7.27
C ARG A 200 -30.80 6.36 -5.95
N LEU A 201 -30.14 5.67 -5.04
CA LEU A 201 -29.63 6.26 -3.81
C LEU A 201 -28.61 7.35 -4.11
N TRP A 202 -27.72 7.10 -5.06
CA TRP A 202 -26.69 8.06 -5.48
C TRP A 202 -27.28 9.35 -6.06
N GLU A 203 -28.31 9.22 -6.92
CA GLU A 203 -29.06 10.36 -7.46
C GLU A 203 -29.69 11.19 -6.33
N ILE A 204 -30.36 10.53 -5.35
CA ILE A 204 -30.97 11.20 -4.20
C ILE A 204 -29.91 11.97 -3.41
N LEU A 205 -28.78 11.35 -3.07
CA LEU A 205 -27.72 11.98 -2.30
C LEU A 205 -27.11 13.19 -3.02
N ARG A 206 -27.11 13.21 -4.35
CA ARG A 206 -26.50 14.29 -5.14
C ARG A 206 -27.47 15.41 -5.49
N GLU A 207 -28.76 15.13 -5.66
CA GLU A 207 -29.73 16.06 -6.25
C GLU A 207 -30.69 16.66 -5.23
N VAL A 208 -30.96 15.97 -4.12
CA VAL A 208 -31.86 16.48 -3.09
C VAL A 208 -31.24 17.68 -2.37
N ASP A 209 -31.97 18.78 -2.29
CA ASP A 209 -31.53 19.97 -1.53
C ASP A 209 -31.78 19.74 -0.02
N PHE A 210 -30.82 19.14 0.64
CA PHE A 210 -30.88 18.85 2.09
C PHE A 210 -30.93 20.11 2.96
N SER A 211 -30.50 21.28 2.44
CA SER A 211 -30.53 22.54 3.18
C SER A 211 -31.98 23.07 3.39
N LYS A 212 -32.93 22.56 2.63
CA LYS A 212 -34.36 22.92 2.75
C LYS A 212 -35.17 22.00 3.66
N ILE A 213 -34.52 21.00 4.24
CA ILE A 213 -35.20 20.14 5.21
C ILE A 213 -35.33 20.90 6.53
N GLU A 214 -36.55 21.01 7.03
CA GLU A 214 -36.81 21.64 8.33
C GLU A 214 -36.30 20.73 9.46
N SER A 215 -35.37 21.24 10.28
CA SER A 215 -34.99 20.56 11.53
C SER A 215 -36.07 20.78 12.56
N GLU A 216 -36.53 19.73 13.21
CA GLU A 216 -37.29 19.91 14.46
C GLU A 216 -36.31 20.16 15.61
N GLU A 217 -36.56 21.22 16.39
CA GLU A 217 -35.85 21.57 17.63
C GLU A 217 -36.01 20.52 18.74
#